data_e73ef9bf93d65247db3ce2d41a3214f4
#
_entry.id   e73ef9bf93d65247db3ce2d41a3214f4
#
_cell.length_a   1.000
_cell.length_b   1.000
_cell.length_c   1.000
_cell.angle_alpha   90.00
_cell.angle_beta   90.00
_cell.angle_gamma   90.00
#
_symmetry.space_group_name_H-M   'P 1'
#
loop_
_entity.id
_entity.type
_entity.pdbx_description
1 polymer ?
#
loop_
_entity_poly.entity_id
_entity_poly.type
_entity_poly.pdbx_seq_one_letter_code
_entity_poly.pdbx_strand_id
1 'polypeptide(L)'
;TITPRPMAPTVVVIGKSFHGIGGQNPVEPILAGRPVVVGPHMENFAEVVGELRRIGGLRQLDGEDALTAALRELLLDPASGHTMAASGAAAMARHAGSAERNARWILENL
;
A
#
# COMPACT_ATOMS: atom_id res chain seq x y z
N THR A 1 21.96 -19.85 14.77
CA THR A 1 21.71 -18.93 13.68
C THR A 1 20.30 -18.45 13.71
N ILE A 2 20.14 -17.19 13.70
CA ILE A 2 18.82 -16.63 13.72
C ILE A 2 18.31 -16.57 12.30
N THR A 3 17.46 -17.49 12.02
CA THR A 3 16.72 -17.43 10.79
C THR A 3 15.72 -16.31 10.95
N PRO A 4 15.73 -15.34 10.08
CA PRO A 4 14.69 -14.33 10.13
C PRO A 4 13.38 -15.06 10.01
N ARG A 5 12.62 -15.01 11.06
CA ARG A 5 11.29 -15.55 11.02
C ARG A 5 10.56 -14.88 9.89
N PRO A 6 9.72 -15.64 9.20
CA PRO A 6 8.76 -14.98 8.37
C PRO A 6 8.06 -14.00 9.30
N MET A 7 8.28 -12.75 9.06
CA MET A 7 7.62 -11.73 9.82
C MET A 7 6.14 -11.94 9.68
N ALA A 8 5.47 -11.90 10.80
CA ALA A 8 4.04 -11.71 10.76
C ALA A 8 3.81 -10.52 9.84
N PRO A 9 2.85 -10.57 8.94
CA PRO A 9 2.66 -9.48 8.00
C PRO A 9 2.42 -8.19 8.76
N THR A 10 3.33 -7.26 8.56
CA THR A 10 3.19 -5.94 9.12
C THR A 10 2.31 -5.15 8.18
N VAL A 11 1.11 -4.89 8.61
CA VAL A 11 0.20 -4.07 7.84
C VAL A 11 0.55 -2.61 8.10
N VAL A 12 0.77 -1.86 7.03
CA VAL A 12 1.07 -0.45 7.14
C VAL A 12 -0.22 0.34 6.99
N VAL A 13 -0.54 1.15 7.99
CA VAL A 13 -1.71 2.03 7.95
C VAL A 13 -1.21 3.46 7.78
N ILE A 14 -1.69 4.13 6.74
CA ILE A 14 -1.37 5.54 6.55
C ILE A 14 -2.39 6.37 7.32
N GLY A 15 -2.05 6.66 8.59
CA GLY A 15 -2.95 7.32 9.52
C GLY A 15 -3.44 8.68 9.05
N LYS A 16 -2.57 9.46 8.45
CA LYS A 16 -2.92 10.80 7.96
C LYS A 16 -4.04 10.75 6.91
N SER A 17 -4.17 9.66 6.18
CA SER A 17 -5.22 9.52 5.17
C SER A 17 -6.63 9.45 5.74
N PHE A 18 -6.76 9.27 7.06
CA PHE A 18 -8.05 9.25 7.74
C PHE A 18 -8.44 10.60 8.33
N HIS A 19 -7.47 11.41 8.66
CA HIS A 19 -7.73 12.67 9.40
C HIS A 19 -7.20 13.91 8.71
N GLY A 20 -6.22 13.76 7.83
CA GLY A 20 -5.60 14.89 7.16
C GLY A 20 -6.11 15.07 5.75
N ILE A 21 -5.41 15.91 5.01
CA ILE A 21 -5.68 16.14 3.61
C ILE A 21 -4.44 15.73 2.83
N GLY A 22 -4.62 15.02 1.72
CA GLY A 22 -3.53 14.66 0.83
C GLY A 22 -2.86 13.33 1.11
N GLY A 23 -2.87 12.86 2.36
CA GLY A 23 -2.27 11.59 2.75
C GLY A 23 -0.76 11.59 2.72
N GLN A 24 -0.19 10.41 2.79
CA GLN A 24 1.24 10.19 2.67
C GLN A 24 1.50 9.21 1.54
N ASN A 25 2.74 9.22 1.04
CA ASN A 25 3.10 8.39 -0.10
C ASN A 25 3.01 6.90 0.24
N PRO A 26 2.15 6.14 -0.46
CA PRO A 26 2.00 4.71 -0.21
C PRO A 26 3.06 3.86 -0.92
N VAL A 27 3.83 4.43 -1.83
CA VAL A 27 4.75 3.68 -2.70
C VAL A 27 5.85 3.01 -1.91
N GLU A 28 6.43 3.71 -0.95
CA GLU A 28 7.55 3.17 -0.18
C GLU A 28 7.22 1.86 0.55
N PRO A 29 6.15 1.80 1.36
CA PRO A 29 5.82 0.53 2.01
C PRO A 29 5.39 -0.55 1.02
N ILE A 30 4.78 -0.16 -0.09
CA ILE A 30 4.39 -1.13 -1.12
C ILE A 30 5.62 -1.75 -1.76
N LEU A 31 6.63 -0.95 -2.08
CA LEU A 31 7.88 -1.47 -2.62
C LEU A 31 8.62 -2.35 -1.62
N ALA A 32 8.40 -2.12 -0.34
CA ALA A 32 8.95 -2.97 0.71
C ALA A 32 8.20 -4.30 0.87
N GLY A 33 7.16 -4.52 0.08
CA GLY A 33 6.40 -5.76 0.12
C GLY A 33 5.42 -5.87 1.27
N ARG A 34 4.94 -4.74 1.77
CA ARG A 34 4.01 -4.71 2.90
C ARG A 34 2.60 -4.40 2.45
N PRO A 35 1.59 -5.07 3.05
CA PRO A 35 0.20 -4.68 2.77
C PRO A 35 -0.09 -3.29 3.33
N VAL A 36 -0.76 -2.47 2.54
CA VAL A 36 -1.02 -1.07 2.89
C VAL A 36 -2.52 -0.81 2.94
N VAL A 37 -2.96 -0.15 4.00
CA VAL A 37 -4.34 0.28 4.19
C VAL A 37 -4.35 1.80 4.28
N VAL A 38 -5.19 2.43 3.49
CA VAL A 38 -5.33 3.88 3.49
C VAL A 38 -6.78 4.28 3.71
N GLY A 39 -6.99 5.52 4.15
CA GLY A 39 -8.31 6.11 4.28
C GLY A 39 -8.70 6.90 3.03
N PRO A 40 -9.77 7.70 3.14
CA PRO A 40 -10.31 8.41 1.98
C PRO A 40 -9.46 9.60 1.53
N HIS A 41 -8.60 10.13 2.39
CA HIS A 41 -7.85 11.36 2.10
C HIS A 41 -6.48 11.08 1.50
N MET A 42 -6.48 10.67 0.26
CA MET A 42 -5.26 10.39 -0.50
C MET A 42 -5.20 11.25 -1.75
N GLU A 43 -5.64 12.48 -1.64
CA GLU A 43 -5.77 13.41 -2.76
C GLU A 43 -4.47 13.64 -3.51
N ASN A 44 -3.36 13.75 -2.77
CA ASN A 44 -2.06 13.99 -3.39
C ASN A 44 -1.52 12.76 -4.13
N PHE A 45 -2.14 11.61 -3.93
CA PHE A 45 -1.71 10.35 -4.53
C PHE A 45 -2.85 9.64 -5.21
N ALA A 46 -3.87 10.40 -5.62
CA ALA A 46 -5.10 9.85 -6.15
C ALA A 46 -4.88 8.91 -7.34
N GLU A 47 -3.97 9.28 -8.23
CA GLU A 47 -3.69 8.48 -9.41
C GLU A 47 -3.07 7.13 -9.06
N VAL A 48 -2.04 7.14 -8.20
CA VAL A 48 -1.38 5.90 -7.82
C VAL A 48 -2.28 5.02 -6.96
N VAL A 49 -3.06 5.63 -6.07
CA VAL A 49 -4.02 4.90 -5.24
C VAL A 49 -5.11 4.26 -6.12
N GLY A 50 -5.61 5.01 -7.11
CA GLY A 50 -6.59 4.48 -8.05
C GLY A 50 -6.08 3.27 -8.83
N GLU A 51 -4.85 3.35 -9.30
CA GLU A 51 -4.19 2.24 -9.99
C GLU A 51 -4.05 1.02 -9.08
N LEU A 52 -3.56 1.23 -7.85
CA LEU A 52 -3.36 0.16 -6.89
C LEU A 52 -4.67 -0.48 -6.46
N ARG A 53 -5.72 0.31 -6.29
CA ARG A 53 -7.05 -0.22 -5.97
C ARG A 53 -7.56 -1.12 -7.07
N ARG A 54 -7.39 -0.69 -8.30
CA ARG A 54 -7.88 -1.42 -9.47
C ARG A 54 -7.28 -2.83 -9.55
N ILE A 55 -6.02 -2.97 -9.16
CA ILE A 55 -5.33 -4.25 -9.23
C ILE A 55 -5.29 -5.01 -7.90
N GLY A 56 -5.91 -4.48 -6.86
CA GLY A 56 -5.89 -5.10 -5.55
C GLY A 56 -4.57 -4.98 -4.82
N GLY A 57 -3.79 -3.94 -5.10
CA GLY A 57 -2.46 -3.73 -4.52
C GLY A 57 -2.44 -2.94 -3.22
N LEU A 58 -3.57 -2.36 -2.84
CA LEU A 58 -3.75 -1.76 -1.52
C LEU A 58 -5.23 -1.74 -1.19
N ARG A 59 -5.54 -1.45 0.05
CA ARG A 59 -6.92 -1.37 0.49
C ARG A 59 -7.23 0.05 0.93
N GLN A 60 -8.22 0.65 0.31
CA GLN A 60 -8.71 1.98 0.69
C GLN A 60 -10.05 1.85 1.39
N LEU A 61 -10.17 2.48 2.55
CA LEU A 61 -11.35 2.45 3.37
C LEU A 61 -12.07 3.79 3.30
N ASP A 62 -13.38 3.77 3.51
CA ASP A 62 -14.18 4.99 3.50
C ASP A 62 -14.02 5.82 4.76
N GLY A 63 -13.54 5.23 5.83
CA GLY A 63 -13.33 5.91 7.08
C GLY A 63 -12.72 5.01 8.14
N GLU A 64 -12.45 5.61 9.28
CA GLU A 64 -11.82 4.94 10.39
C GLU A 64 -12.63 3.78 10.96
N ASP A 65 -13.94 3.85 10.84
CA ASP A 65 -14.83 2.82 11.36
C ASP A 65 -14.57 1.46 10.74
N ALA A 66 -14.08 1.43 9.51
CA ALA A 66 -13.78 0.19 8.81
C ALA A 66 -12.40 -0.36 9.12
N LEU A 67 -11.58 0.40 9.83
CA LEU A 67 -10.18 0.06 10.03
C LEU A 67 -9.98 -1.21 10.84
N THR A 68 -10.70 -1.35 11.93
CA THR A 68 -10.57 -2.52 12.80
C THR A 68 -10.89 -3.80 12.03
N ALA A 69 -11.97 -3.80 11.26
CA ALA A 69 -12.36 -4.97 10.48
C ALA A 69 -11.31 -5.30 9.41
N ALA A 70 -10.81 -4.27 8.73
CA ALA A 70 -9.80 -4.46 7.69
C ALA A 70 -8.51 -5.03 8.27
N LEU A 71 -8.05 -4.49 9.38
CA LEU A 71 -6.84 -4.98 10.04
C LEU A 71 -7.02 -6.42 10.53
N ARG A 72 -8.18 -6.71 11.09
CA ARG A 72 -8.49 -8.07 11.53
C ARG A 72 -8.41 -9.06 10.38
N GLU A 73 -9.04 -8.72 9.26
CA GLU A 73 -9.01 -9.58 8.08
C GLU A 73 -7.58 -9.86 7.60
N LEU A 74 -6.77 -8.82 7.52
CA LEU A 74 -5.41 -8.95 7.02
C LEU A 74 -4.50 -9.70 8.00
N LEU A 75 -4.71 -9.52 9.30
CA LEU A 75 -3.89 -10.17 10.31
C LEU A 75 -4.30 -11.62 10.52
N LEU A 76 -5.58 -11.95 10.37
CA LEU A 76 -6.07 -13.32 10.51
C LEU A 76 -5.87 -14.15 9.25
N ASP A 77 -5.73 -13.49 8.11
CA ASP A 77 -5.46 -14.16 6.83
C ASP A 77 -4.20 -13.58 6.20
N PRO A 78 -3.02 -14.01 6.65
CA PRO A 78 -1.77 -13.48 6.11
C PRO A 78 -1.61 -13.67 4.60
N ALA A 79 -2.21 -14.72 4.05
CA ALA A 79 -2.15 -14.96 2.61
C ALA A 79 -2.80 -13.85 1.82
N SER A 80 -3.90 -13.30 2.33
CA SER A 80 -4.58 -12.17 1.71
C SER A 80 -3.68 -10.93 1.69
N GLY A 81 -3.01 -10.66 2.80
CA GLY A 81 -2.07 -9.53 2.89
C GLY A 81 -0.88 -9.71 1.95
N HIS A 82 -0.34 -10.92 1.88
CA HIS A 82 0.77 -11.22 0.98
C HIS A 82 0.39 -11.05 -0.48
N THR A 83 -0.81 -11.49 -0.84
CA THR A 83 -1.31 -11.34 -2.21
C THR A 83 -1.46 -9.86 -2.57
N MET A 84 -2.02 -9.09 -1.67
CA MET A 84 -2.17 -7.65 -1.86
C MET A 84 -0.82 -6.97 -2.02
N ALA A 85 0.12 -7.27 -1.13
CA ALA A 85 1.46 -6.71 -1.17
C ALA A 85 2.20 -7.08 -2.44
N ALA A 86 2.09 -8.32 -2.86
CA ALA A 86 2.73 -8.80 -4.09
C ALA A 86 2.16 -8.10 -5.32
N SER A 87 0.84 -7.93 -5.38
CA SER A 87 0.19 -7.22 -6.49
C SER A 87 0.64 -5.77 -6.55
N GLY A 88 0.71 -5.11 -5.40
CA GLY A 88 1.16 -3.73 -5.33
C GLY A 88 2.62 -3.58 -5.76
N ALA A 89 3.48 -4.44 -5.23
CA ALA A 89 4.90 -4.40 -5.57
C ALA A 89 5.13 -4.67 -7.06
N ALA A 90 4.40 -5.61 -7.64
CA ALA A 90 4.50 -5.91 -9.06
C ALA A 90 4.08 -4.73 -9.93
N ALA A 91 3.02 -4.03 -9.53
CA ALA A 91 2.56 -2.84 -10.24
C ALA A 91 3.62 -1.74 -10.21
N MET A 92 4.19 -1.50 -9.04
CA MET A 92 5.23 -0.48 -8.91
C MET A 92 6.48 -0.85 -9.69
N ALA A 93 6.84 -2.13 -9.70
CA ALA A 93 7.99 -2.62 -10.47
C ALA A 93 7.78 -2.44 -11.97
N ARG A 94 6.57 -2.64 -12.46
CA ARG A 94 6.24 -2.40 -13.87
C ARG A 94 6.46 -0.94 -14.25
N HIS A 95 6.07 -0.04 -13.36
CA HIS A 95 6.33 1.39 -13.56
C HIS A 95 7.82 1.67 -13.59
N ALA A 96 8.57 1.06 -12.67
CA ALA A 96 10.01 1.25 -12.60
C ALA A 96 10.75 0.66 -13.80
N GLY A 97 10.16 -0.32 -14.45
CA GLY A 97 10.80 -1.01 -15.58
C GLY A 97 10.70 -0.30 -16.92
N SER A 98 9.91 0.75 -17.03
CA SER A 98 9.74 1.39 -18.32
C SER A 98 10.26 2.82 -18.33
N ALA A 99 11.56 2.93 -18.55
CA ALA A 99 12.21 4.14 -18.97
C ALA A 99 12.21 5.31 -17.98
N GLU A 100 12.75 6.41 -18.44
CA GLU A 100 12.87 7.66 -17.73
C GLU A 100 11.61 8.14 -17.08
N ARG A 101 10.51 7.93 -17.75
CA ARG A 101 9.20 8.33 -17.30
C ARG A 101 8.86 7.73 -15.94
N ASN A 102 9.22 6.48 -15.72
CA ASN A 102 8.91 5.81 -14.49
C ASN A 102 9.85 6.18 -13.35
N ALA A 103 11.09 6.42 -13.67
CA ALA A 103 12.03 6.94 -12.69
C ALA A 103 11.53 8.28 -12.16
N ARG A 104 11.07 9.13 -13.05
CA ARG A 104 10.51 10.43 -12.68
C ARG A 104 9.27 10.25 -11.79
N TRP A 105 8.38 9.36 -12.20
CA TRP A 105 7.17 9.11 -11.43
C TRP A 105 7.49 8.65 -10.01
N ILE A 106 8.42 7.72 -9.87
CA ILE A 106 8.84 7.23 -8.56
C ILE A 106 9.42 8.36 -7.72
N LEU A 107 10.29 9.18 -8.30
CA LEU A 107 10.90 10.29 -7.58
C LEU A 107 9.86 11.32 -7.13
N GLU A 108 8.86 11.58 -7.96
CA GLU A 108 7.80 12.52 -7.61
C GLU A 108 6.89 12.01 -6.51
N ASN A 109 6.83 10.69 -6.32
CA ASN A 109 5.94 10.06 -5.36
C ASN A 109 6.65 9.51 -4.12
N LEU A 110 7.92 9.73 -3.99
CA LEU A 110 8.68 9.31 -2.80
C LEU A 110 8.63 10.31 -1.64
#